data_c9ddc481274ee7afdd04bcea592c9883
#
_entry.id   c9ddc481274ee7afdd04bcea592c9883
#
_cell.length_a   1.000
_cell.length_b   1.000
_cell.length_c   1.000
_cell.angle_alpha   90.00
_cell.angle_beta   90.00
_cell.angle_gamma   90.00
#
_symmetry.space_group_name_H-M   'P 1'
#
loop_
_entity.id
_entity.type
_entity.pdbx_description
1 polymer ?
#
loop_
_entity_poly.entity_id
_entity_poly.type
_entity_poly.pdbx_seq_one_letter_code
_entity_poly.pdbx_strand_id
1 'polypeptide(L)'
;MAGSSGRAPTRLARRPAPVRSPRAPRPPSENAVRRFYTRLKRAWDRPLTAYYLIFGSSLLITVLGLVMVYSASMIQALQLDLPAAYFFRKQFVAAVLGSILLLVAMRMPVKLHRALAYPILAVTVFLMVLVQVPGIGRSVNGNQNWIYLGGPFQLQPSEFAKLALVLWGADLLARKQDKRLLTQWKHMLVPLVPVAFMLLGLIMLGGDMGTAIILTAILFGLLWLAGAPTRLFAGVLSIAALLGVILIKTSPNRMARLACIGATDPGPGDQCWQAVHGIYALASGGFFGSGLGASVEKWGQLPEPHTDFIFAITGEELGLAGTLSVLALFAALGYAGIRVAGRTEDPFVRYAAGGVTTWITAQAVINVGAVLGLLPIAGVPLPLFSYGGSALLPTMFAIGLLIAFAREDPAAKAALAMRQPRVRWNTMRRRVKARSSGER
;
A
#
# COMPACT_ATOMS: atom_id res chain seq x y z
N MET A 1 10.98 -96.48 -60.39
CA MET A 1 12.22 -95.79 -60.01
C MET A 1 11.86 -94.31 -59.75
N ALA A 2 11.44 -93.94 -58.60
CA ALA A 2 11.08 -92.58 -58.29
C ALA A 2 11.49 -92.30 -56.84
N GLY A 3 12.47 -91.42 -56.68
CA GLY A 3 12.98 -90.97 -55.40
C GLY A 3 12.12 -89.85 -54.86
N SER A 4 11.52 -90.05 -53.70
CA SER A 4 10.79 -89.04 -52.97
C SER A 4 11.72 -88.22 -52.06
N SER A 5 11.90 -86.95 -52.35
CA SER A 5 12.63 -86.00 -51.49
C SER A 5 11.71 -85.44 -50.39
N GLY A 6 11.92 -85.87 -49.15
CA GLY A 6 11.26 -85.33 -47.98
C GLY A 6 11.80 -83.94 -47.62
N ARG A 7 10.94 -82.94 -47.61
CA ARG A 7 11.22 -81.60 -47.06
C ARG A 7 10.95 -81.60 -45.56
N ALA A 8 11.98 -81.32 -44.77
CA ALA A 8 11.85 -81.08 -43.33
C ALA A 8 11.15 -79.73 -42.99
N PRO A 9 10.33 -79.66 -41.98
CA PRO A 9 9.65 -78.39 -41.61
C PRO A 9 10.62 -77.41 -40.92
N THR A 10 10.70 -76.23 -41.48
CA THR A 10 11.48 -75.12 -40.93
C THR A 10 10.85 -74.67 -39.59
N ARG A 11 11.58 -74.87 -38.51
CA ARG A 11 11.20 -74.34 -37.17
C ARG A 11 11.24 -72.80 -37.22
N LEU A 12 10.07 -72.16 -37.14
CA LEU A 12 9.91 -70.69 -36.90
C LEU A 12 10.55 -70.36 -35.53
N ALA A 13 11.66 -69.62 -35.55
CA ALA A 13 12.25 -69.06 -34.35
C ALA A 13 11.27 -68.16 -33.60
N ARG A 14 10.91 -68.55 -32.40
CA ARG A 14 10.10 -67.71 -31.49
C ARG A 14 10.88 -66.43 -31.24
N ARG A 15 10.28 -65.26 -31.61
CA ARG A 15 10.77 -63.94 -31.19
C ARG A 15 10.84 -63.87 -29.66
N PRO A 16 11.95 -63.42 -29.06
CA PRO A 16 12.04 -63.24 -27.62
C PRO A 16 11.01 -62.19 -27.17
N ALA A 17 10.30 -62.48 -26.08
CA ALA A 17 9.34 -61.56 -25.48
C ALA A 17 10.04 -60.28 -25.10
N PRO A 18 9.38 -59.10 -25.28
CA PRO A 18 9.97 -57.82 -24.91
C PRO A 18 10.29 -57.81 -23.40
N VAL A 19 11.56 -57.58 -23.08
CA VAL A 19 12.04 -57.41 -21.71
C VAL A 19 11.32 -56.17 -21.15
N ARG A 20 10.40 -56.37 -20.23
CA ARG A 20 9.77 -55.25 -19.49
C ARG A 20 10.85 -54.57 -18.68
N SER A 21 11.22 -53.35 -19.09
CA SER A 21 12.07 -52.48 -18.28
C SER A 21 11.47 -52.31 -16.87
N PRO A 22 12.29 -52.31 -15.80
CA PRO A 22 11.80 -52.08 -14.44
C PRO A 22 11.07 -50.74 -14.40
N ARG A 23 9.80 -50.75 -13.94
CA ARG A 23 9.05 -49.50 -13.70
C ARG A 23 9.86 -48.68 -12.71
N ALA A 24 10.24 -47.46 -13.11
CA ALA A 24 10.85 -46.52 -12.22
C ALA A 24 9.98 -46.35 -10.93
N PRO A 25 10.62 -46.33 -9.77
CA PRO A 25 9.89 -46.21 -8.51
C PRO A 25 8.97 -44.99 -8.58
N ARG A 26 7.69 -45.16 -8.23
CA ARG A 26 6.73 -44.06 -8.12
C ARG A 26 7.29 -43.06 -7.11
N PRO A 27 7.36 -41.76 -7.46
CA PRO A 27 7.77 -40.76 -6.47
C PRO A 27 6.84 -40.85 -5.24
N PRO A 28 7.39 -40.67 -4.03
CA PRO A 28 6.60 -40.75 -2.80
C PRO A 28 5.39 -39.81 -2.89
N SER A 29 4.23 -40.29 -2.44
CA SER A 29 3.00 -39.50 -2.46
C SER A 29 3.22 -38.18 -1.69
N GLU A 30 3.36 -37.08 -2.38
CA GLU A 30 3.46 -35.76 -1.71
C GLU A 30 2.19 -35.54 -0.90
N ASN A 31 2.36 -35.24 0.39
CA ASN A 31 1.25 -34.93 1.30
C ASN A 31 0.40 -33.81 0.70
N ALA A 32 -0.93 -33.89 0.89
CA ALA A 32 -1.88 -32.92 0.35
C ALA A 32 -1.50 -31.47 0.71
N VAL A 33 -0.95 -31.26 1.91
CA VAL A 33 -0.45 -29.98 2.41
C VAL A 33 0.75 -29.49 1.56
N ARG A 34 1.71 -30.36 1.23
CA ARG A 34 2.86 -30.01 0.41
C ARG A 34 2.46 -29.69 -1.05
N ARG A 35 1.47 -30.41 -1.58
CA ARG A 35 0.88 -30.12 -2.91
C ARG A 35 0.13 -28.80 -2.91
N PHE A 36 -0.61 -28.48 -1.87
CA PHE A 36 -1.28 -27.18 -1.72
C PHE A 36 -0.25 -26.06 -1.64
N TYR A 37 0.76 -26.20 -0.79
CA TYR A 37 1.84 -25.21 -0.67
C TYR A 37 2.61 -24.97 -1.98
N THR A 38 2.94 -26.04 -2.70
CA THR A 38 3.64 -25.93 -4.00
C THR A 38 2.75 -25.30 -5.08
N ARG A 39 1.45 -25.57 -5.09
CA ARG A 39 0.48 -24.91 -5.97
C ARG A 39 0.34 -23.44 -5.62
N LEU A 40 0.23 -23.11 -4.35
CA LEU A 40 0.16 -21.74 -3.86
C LEU A 40 1.41 -20.97 -4.24
N LYS A 41 2.59 -21.50 -3.96
CA LYS A 41 3.88 -20.92 -4.34
C LYS A 41 3.97 -20.68 -5.84
N ARG A 42 3.60 -21.66 -6.69
CA ARG A 42 3.55 -21.49 -8.15
C ARG A 42 2.58 -20.40 -8.61
N ALA A 43 1.40 -20.28 -7.96
CA ALA A 43 0.45 -19.23 -8.26
C ALA A 43 1.01 -17.85 -7.89
N TRP A 44 1.72 -17.78 -6.76
CA TRP A 44 2.35 -16.54 -6.29
C TRP A 44 3.57 -16.15 -7.13
N ASP A 45 4.28 -17.11 -7.75
CA ASP A 45 5.43 -16.85 -8.62
C ASP A 45 5.07 -16.47 -10.07
N ARG A 46 3.78 -16.40 -10.41
CA ARG A 46 3.36 -15.94 -11.75
C ARG A 46 3.78 -14.49 -11.99
N PRO A 47 4.16 -14.14 -13.23
CA PRO A 47 4.74 -12.84 -13.57
C PRO A 47 3.87 -11.63 -13.19
N LEU A 48 2.54 -11.73 -13.32
CA LEU A 48 1.61 -10.62 -13.08
C LEU A 48 0.92 -10.69 -11.71
N THR A 49 1.34 -11.58 -10.81
CA THR A 49 0.68 -11.73 -9.50
C THR A 49 0.74 -10.45 -8.68
N ALA A 50 1.89 -9.77 -8.63
CA ALA A 50 2.01 -8.50 -7.90
C ALA A 50 1.04 -7.45 -8.46
N TYR A 51 0.92 -7.34 -9.79
CA TYR A 51 -0.02 -6.43 -10.45
C TYR A 51 -1.46 -6.67 -9.99
N TYR A 52 -1.94 -7.92 -10.06
CA TYR A 52 -3.32 -8.25 -9.69
C TYR A 52 -3.56 -8.17 -8.18
N LEU A 53 -2.56 -8.50 -7.36
CA LEU A 53 -2.68 -8.35 -5.90
C LEU A 53 -2.80 -6.87 -5.50
N ILE A 54 -1.95 -5.98 -6.03
CA ILE A 54 -2.02 -4.55 -5.72
C ILE A 54 -3.35 -3.99 -6.17
N PHE A 55 -3.76 -4.25 -7.41
CA PHE A 55 -5.01 -3.75 -7.96
C PHE A 55 -6.23 -4.29 -7.19
N GLY A 56 -6.29 -5.62 -6.98
CA GLY A 56 -7.42 -6.26 -6.32
C GLY A 56 -7.55 -5.88 -4.85
N SER A 57 -6.43 -5.91 -4.09
CA SER A 57 -6.47 -5.53 -2.67
C SER A 57 -6.80 -4.05 -2.48
N SER A 58 -6.21 -3.14 -3.27
CA SER A 58 -6.53 -1.71 -3.18
C SER A 58 -7.98 -1.40 -3.55
N LEU A 59 -8.52 -2.05 -4.58
CA LEU A 59 -9.92 -1.92 -4.97
C LEU A 59 -10.85 -2.40 -3.84
N LEU A 60 -10.60 -3.60 -3.30
CA LEU A 60 -11.42 -4.15 -2.21
C LEU A 60 -11.34 -3.31 -0.95
N ILE A 61 -10.14 -2.84 -0.54
CA ILE A 61 -9.98 -1.94 0.60
C ILE A 61 -10.79 -0.65 0.37
N THR A 62 -10.73 -0.06 -0.82
CA THR A 62 -11.45 1.18 -1.12
C THR A 62 -12.97 0.98 -1.12
N VAL A 63 -13.46 -0.11 -1.70
CA VAL A 63 -14.90 -0.42 -1.74
C VAL A 63 -15.44 -0.69 -0.32
N LEU A 64 -14.75 -1.53 0.44
CA LEU A 64 -15.10 -1.79 1.84
C LEU A 64 -15.02 -0.51 2.68
N GLY A 65 -13.98 0.31 2.47
CA GLY A 65 -13.83 1.61 3.13
C GLY A 65 -15.01 2.53 2.85
N LEU A 66 -15.46 2.63 1.60
CA LEU A 66 -16.64 3.45 1.24
C LEU A 66 -17.91 2.98 1.95
N VAL A 67 -18.13 1.67 2.05
CA VAL A 67 -19.27 1.09 2.78
C VAL A 67 -19.17 1.45 4.26
N MET A 68 -17.99 1.26 4.86
CA MET A 68 -17.76 1.54 6.27
C MET A 68 -17.81 3.04 6.59
N VAL A 69 -17.31 3.90 5.69
CA VAL A 69 -17.45 5.36 5.84
C VAL A 69 -18.92 5.78 5.88
N TYR A 70 -19.74 5.21 5.00
CA TYR A 70 -21.19 5.47 5.04
C TYR A 70 -21.79 5.05 6.38
N SER A 71 -21.53 3.82 6.82
CA SER A 71 -22.07 3.29 8.09
C SER A 71 -21.59 4.09 9.30
N ALA A 72 -20.29 4.36 9.40
CA ALA A 72 -19.70 5.04 10.55
C ALA A 72 -20.04 6.54 10.63
N SER A 73 -20.30 7.22 9.49
CA SER A 73 -20.50 8.67 9.46
C SER A 73 -21.95 9.11 9.45
N MET A 74 -22.91 8.20 9.20
CA MET A 74 -24.32 8.60 9.04
C MET A 74 -24.90 9.24 10.30
N ILE A 75 -24.57 8.73 11.49
CA ILE A 75 -25.08 9.27 12.76
C ILE A 75 -24.52 10.66 13.03
N GLN A 76 -23.23 10.85 12.83
CA GLN A 76 -22.58 12.16 12.99
C GLN A 76 -23.15 13.20 12.00
N ALA A 77 -23.46 12.80 10.77
CA ALA A 77 -24.13 13.69 9.82
C ALA A 77 -25.49 14.14 10.33
N LEU A 78 -26.31 13.22 10.86
CA LEU A 78 -27.62 13.53 11.43
C LEU A 78 -27.52 14.41 12.68
N GLN A 79 -26.54 14.20 13.56
CA GLN A 79 -26.27 15.03 14.73
C GLN A 79 -25.90 16.49 14.37
N LEU A 80 -25.35 16.69 13.15
CA LEU A 80 -25.00 18.00 12.61
C LEU A 80 -26.11 18.60 11.72
N ASP A 81 -27.34 18.06 11.76
CA ASP A 81 -28.47 18.45 10.90
C ASP A 81 -28.15 18.38 9.39
N LEU A 82 -27.26 17.44 9.02
CA LEU A 82 -26.86 17.20 7.62
C LEU A 82 -27.50 15.90 7.10
N PRO A 83 -27.65 15.77 5.76
CA PRO A 83 -28.10 14.52 5.16
C PRO A 83 -27.18 13.34 5.57
N ALA A 84 -27.73 12.19 5.92
CA ALA A 84 -26.99 11.01 6.37
C ALA A 84 -25.83 10.59 5.43
N ALA A 85 -25.97 10.85 4.13
CA ALA A 85 -24.95 10.56 3.13
C ALA A 85 -23.92 11.70 2.92
N TYR A 86 -23.87 12.74 3.75
CA TYR A 86 -23.04 13.92 3.53
C TYR A 86 -21.54 13.57 3.43
N PHE A 87 -20.99 12.89 4.43
CA PHE A 87 -19.58 12.49 4.45
C PHE A 87 -19.28 11.44 3.38
N PHE A 88 -20.19 10.49 3.17
CA PHE A 88 -20.08 9.50 2.11
C PHE A 88 -19.98 10.15 0.72
N ARG A 89 -20.83 11.15 0.40
CA ARG A 89 -20.76 11.84 -0.89
C ARG A 89 -19.42 12.50 -1.11
N LYS A 90 -18.86 13.17 -0.10
CA LYS A 90 -17.52 13.77 -0.16
C LYS A 90 -16.43 12.70 -0.42
N GLN A 91 -16.48 11.61 0.33
CA GLN A 91 -15.53 10.50 0.17
C GLN A 91 -15.67 9.83 -1.20
N PHE A 92 -16.90 9.65 -1.68
CA PHE A 92 -17.17 9.07 -2.99
C PHE A 92 -16.60 9.93 -4.12
N VAL A 93 -16.79 11.26 -4.08
CA VAL A 93 -16.18 12.18 -5.05
C VAL A 93 -14.65 12.09 -4.99
N ALA A 94 -14.06 12.07 -3.80
CA ALA A 94 -12.62 11.89 -3.64
C ALA A 94 -12.14 10.53 -4.17
N ALA A 95 -12.91 9.46 -3.98
CA ALA A 95 -12.59 8.13 -4.50
C ALA A 95 -12.66 8.08 -6.04
N VAL A 96 -13.63 8.75 -6.65
CA VAL A 96 -13.70 8.87 -8.12
C VAL A 96 -12.50 9.65 -8.66
N LEU A 97 -12.18 10.82 -8.09
CA LEU A 97 -11.03 11.62 -8.49
C LEU A 97 -9.72 10.85 -8.26
N GLY A 98 -9.57 10.19 -7.11
CA GLY A 98 -8.44 9.33 -6.80
C GLY A 98 -8.31 8.16 -7.76
N SER A 99 -9.43 7.54 -8.17
CA SER A 99 -9.42 6.46 -9.17
C SER A 99 -8.94 6.94 -10.53
N ILE A 100 -9.30 8.16 -10.94
CA ILE A 100 -8.77 8.79 -12.16
C ILE A 100 -7.26 8.98 -12.03
N LEU A 101 -6.78 9.52 -10.89
CA LEU A 101 -5.35 9.69 -10.63
C LEU A 101 -4.61 8.36 -10.62
N LEU A 102 -5.18 7.30 -10.02
CA LEU A 102 -4.64 5.95 -10.04
C LEU A 102 -4.51 5.44 -11.48
N LEU A 103 -5.56 5.56 -12.29
CA LEU A 103 -5.56 5.11 -13.68
C LEU A 103 -4.56 5.89 -14.54
N VAL A 104 -4.42 7.19 -14.30
CA VAL A 104 -3.39 8.02 -14.95
C VAL A 104 -2.00 7.55 -14.55
N ALA A 105 -1.72 7.47 -13.25
CA ALA A 105 -0.43 7.02 -12.74
C ALA A 105 -0.07 5.61 -13.26
N MET A 106 -1.04 4.69 -13.28
CA MET A 106 -0.85 3.33 -13.77
C MET A 106 -0.45 3.28 -15.26
N ARG A 107 -0.85 4.28 -16.07
CA ARG A 107 -0.52 4.34 -17.50
C ARG A 107 0.72 5.18 -17.82
N MET A 108 1.19 5.98 -16.88
CA MET A 108 2.38 6.81 -17.07
C MET A 108 3.65 5.95 -17.15
N PRO A 109 4.60 6.30 -18.04
CA PRO A 109 5.91 5.66 -18.08
C PRO A 109 6.76 6.07 -16.87
N VAL A 110 7.68 5.20 -16.44
CA VAL A 110 8.59 5.44 -15.31
C VAL A 110 9.34 6.78 -15.43
N LYS A 111 9.74 7.15 -16.65
CA LYS A 111 10.43 8.43 -16.93
C LYS A 111 9.61 9.64 -16.49
N LEU A 112 8.29 9.61 -16.69
CA LEU A 112 7.41 10.71 -16.31
C LEU A 112 7.22 10.77 -14.79
N HIS A 113 7.07 9.62 -14.11
CA HIS A 113 7.06 9.57 -12.65
C HIS A 113 8.33 10.17 -12.04
N ARG A 114 9.49 9.85 -12.64
CA ARG A 114 10.78 10.40 -12.23
C ARG A 114 10.87 11.91 -12.48
N ALA A 115 10.35 12.40 -13.60
CA ALA A 115 10.31 13.83 -13.91
C ALA A 115 9.41 14.64 -12.95
N LEU A 116 8.33 14.04 -12.46
CA LEU A 116 7.42 14.67 -11.49
C LEU A 116 7.99 14.77 -10.07
N ALA A 117 9.08 14.08 -9.74
CA ALA A 117 9.63 14.03 -8.39
C ALA A 117 9.96 15.43 -7.83
N TYR A 118 10.64 16.26 -8.60
CA TYR A 118 11.01 17.62 -8.18
C TYR A 118 9.85 18.61 -8.18
N PRO A 119 9.00 18.67 -9.22
CA PRO A 119 7.81 19.53 -9.21
C PRO A 119 6.86 19.21 -8.03
N ILE A 120 6.61 17.94 -7.76
CA ILE A 120 5.74 17.54 -6.64
C ILE A 120 6.37 17.98 -5.31
N LEU A 121 7.67 17.80 -5.10
CA LEU A 121 8.35 18.27 -3.89
C LEU A 121 8.25 19.79 -3.75
N ALA A 122 8.55 20.55 -4.81
CA ALA A 122 8.53 22.00 -4.79
C ALA A 122 7.11 22.55 -4.47
N VAL A 123 6.09 22.03 -5.15
CA VAL A 123 4.69 22.41 -4.90
C VAL A 123 4.27 22.04 -3.47
N THR A 124 4.66 20.85 -3.01
CA THR A 124 4.32 20.42 -1.64
C THR A 124 4.96 21.32 -0.60
N VAL A 125 6.26 21.62 -0.71
CA VAL A 125 6.95 22.54 0.21
C VAL A 125 6.29 23.92 0.19
N PHE A 126 5.98 24.44 -1.00
CA PHE A 126 5.29 25.73 -1.15
C PHE A 126 3.94 25.72 -0.42
N LEU A 127 3.11 24.69 -0.62
CA LEU A 127 1.80 24.56 0.05
C LEU A 127 1.95 24.38 1.56
N MET A 128 2.96 23.66 2.03
CA MET A 128 3.22 23.48 3.46
C MET A 128 3.66 24.80 4.13
N VAL A 129 4.43 25.62 3.45
CA VAL A 129 4.77 26.99 3.93
C VAL A 129 3.55 27.88 3.89
N LEU A 130 2.73 27.80 2.83
CA LEU A 130 1.51 28.59 2.67
C LEU A 130 0.49 28.32 3.79
N VAL A 131 0.38 27.07 4.26
CA VAL A 131 -0.47 26.71 5.41
C VAL A 131 -0.09 27.47 6.69
N GLN A 132 1.19 27.81 6.88
CA GLN A 132 1.66 28.50 8.07
C GLN A 132 1.32 29.99 8.06
N VAL A 133 0.92 30.54 6.88
CA VAL A 133 0.56 31.96 6.75
C VAL A 133 -0.79 32.22 7.41
N PRO A 134 -0.89 33.17 8.35
CA PRO A 134 -2.16 33.57 8.97
C PRO A 134 -3.21 33.98 7.92
N GLY A 135 -4.42 33.49 8.06
CA GLY A 135 -5.54 33.77 7.14
C GLY A 135 -5.68 32.82 5.95
N ILE A 136 -4.64 32.04 5.59
CA ILE A 136 -4.69 31.02 4.54
C ILE A 136 -4.87 29.63 5.16
N GLY A 137 -4.03 29.29 6.14
CA GLY A 137 -4.14 28.06 6.90
C GLY A 137 -5.30 28.07 7.88
N ARG A 138 -6.05 26.97 7.93
CA ARG A 138 -7.10 26.74 8.94
C ARG A 138 -6.65 25.73 9.97
N SER A 139 -7.02 26.03 11.22
CA SER A 139 -6.84 25.12 12.34
C SER A 139 -8.07 24.21 12.47
N VAL A 140 -7.84 22.90 12.52
CA VAL A 140 -8.85 21.88 12.83
C VAL A 140 -8.33 21.11 14.03
N ASN A 141 -9.12 21.00 15.09
CA ASN A 141 -8.72 20.33 16.34
C ASN A 141 -7.38 20.83 16.92
N GLY A 142 -7.11 22.16 16.80
CA GLY A 142 -5.88 22.78 17.29
C GLY A 142 -4.66 22.66 16.38
N ASN A 143 -4.76 21.98 15.23
CA ASN A 143 -3.67 21.77 14.28
C ASN A 143 -3.86 22.60 13.01
N GLN A 144 -2.91 23.48 12.68
CA GLN A 144 -2.96 24.35 11.51
C GLN A 144 -2.35 23.65 10.28
N ASN A 145 -3.12 22.72 9.69
CA ASN A 145 -2.62 21.83 8.61
C ASN A 145 -3.46 21.88 7.34
N TRP A 146 -4.52 22.69 7.30
CA TRP A 146 -5.52 22.63 6.25
C TRP A 146 -5.56 23.91 5.42
N ILE A 147 -5.65 23.77 4.09
CA ILE A 147 -5.98 24.84 3.16
C ILE A 147 -7.40 24.63 2.67
N TYR A 148 -8.22 25.65 2.78
CA TYR A 148 -9.58 25.65 2.27
C TYR A 148 -9.61 26.08 0.80
N LEU A 149 -10.06 25.20 -0.07
CA LEU A 149 -10.11 25.45 -1.53
C LEU A 149 -11.47 25.97 -2.01
N GLY A 150 -12.39 26.26 -1.07
CA GLY A 150 -13.77 26.64 -1.37
C GLY A 150 -14.74 25.44 -1.37
N GLY A 151 -16.01 25.71 -1.04
CA GLY A 151 -17.03 24.66 -0.94
C GLY A 151 -16.66 23.58 0.09
N PRO A 152 -16.88 22.31 -0.19
CA PRO A 152 -16.61 21.21 0.73
C PRO A 152 -15.16 20.70 0.72
N PHE A 153 -14.27 21.31 -0.07
CA PHE A 153 -12.94 20.78 -0.31
C PHE A 153 -11.88 21.42 0.59
N GLN A 154 -11.19 20.57 1.33
CA GLN A 154 -10.04 20.92 2.14
C GLN A 154 -8.83 20.12 1.70
N LEU A 155 -7.66 20.75 1.61
CA LEU A 155 -6.39 20.13 1.25
C LEU A 155 -5.48 20.13 2.46
N GLN A 156 -4.89 18.97 2.75
CA GLN A 156 -3.83 18.82 3.76
C GLN A 156 -2.50 18.60 3.03
N PRO A 157 -1.64 19.61 2.92
CA PRO A 157 -0.39 19.51 2.16
C PRO A 157 0.58 18.45 2.71
N SER A 158 0.55 18.17 4.01
CA SER A 158 1.37 17.13 4.64
C SER A 158 1.08 15.73 4.08
N GLU A 159 -0.13 15.47 3.57
CA GLU A 159 -0.45 14.20 2.90
C GLU A 159 0.33 14.02 1.58
N PHE A 160 0.54 15.12 0.85
CA PHE A 160 1.34 15.12 -0.37
C PHE A 160 2.85 15.06 -0.08
N ALA A 161 3.29 15.48 1.11
CA ALA A 161 4.69 15.39 1.51
C ALA A 161 5.19 13.94 1.56
N LYS A 162 4.33 12.98 1.91
CA LYS A 162 4.65 11.55 1.89
C LYS A 162 4.98 11.09 0.46
N LEU A 163 4.14 11.45 -0.50
CA LEU A 163 4.38 11.13 -1.92
C LEU A 163 5.63 11.85 -2.45
N ALA A 164 5.80 13.12 -2.10
CA ALA A 164 6.93 13.94 -2.50
C ALA A 164 8.26 13.36 -2.01
N LEU A 165 8.34 12.97 -0.73
CA LEU A 165 9.54 12.37 -0.15
C LEU A 165 9.86 11.02 -0.81
N VAL A 166 8.84 10.19 -1.08
CA VAL A 166 9.03 8.90 -1.76
C VAL A 166 9.61 9.10 -3.15
N LEU A 167 8.98 9.93 -3.99
CA LEU A 167 9.40 10.10 -5.39
C LEU A 167 10.76 10.78 -5.50
N TRP A 168 10.93 11.89 -4.78
CA TRP A 168 12.19 12.64 -4.82
C TRP A 168 13.34 11.86 -4.18
N GLY A 169 13.09 11.22 -3.03
CA GLY A 169 14.08 10.39 -2.36
C GLY A 169 14.50 9.20 -3.22
N ALA A 170 13.55 8.55 -3.90
CA ALA A 170 13.83 7.46 -4.83
C ALA A 170 14.68 7.91 -6.03
N ASP A 171 14.38 9.06 -6.65
CA ASP A 171 15.18 9.60 -7.75
C ASP A 171 16.60 9.98 -7.31
N LEU A 172 16.70 10.62 -6.14
CA LEU A 172 17.99 10.98 -5.55
C LEU A 172 18.86 9.75 -5.29
N LEU A 173 18.29 8.73 -4.63
CA LEU A 173 19.01 7.49 -4.30
C LEU A 173 19.39 6.72 -5.56
N ALA A 174 18.50 6.64 -6.55
CA ALA A 174 18.78 5.98 -7.81
C ALA A 174 19.99 6.63 -8.52
N ARG A 175 20.01 7.96 -8.66
CA ARG A 175 21.15 8.69 -9.27
C ARG A 175 22.46 8.46 -8.52
N LYS A 176 22.40 8.33 -7.19
CA LYS A 176 23.60 8.06 -6.37
C LYS A 176 24.05 6.61 -6.47
N GLN A 177 23.14 5.69 -6.61
CA GLN A 177 23.45 4.27 -6.86
C GLN A 177 24.16 4.12 -8.21
N ASP A 178 23.66 4.77 -9.27
CA ASP A 178 24.27 4.76 -10.60
C ASP A 178 25.72 5.26 -10.58
N LYS A 179 25.99 6.26 -9.73
CA LYS A 179 27.34 6.82 -9.52
C LYS A 179 28.18 6.08 -8.47
N ARG A 180 27.69 4.96 -7.90
CA ARG A 180 28.32 4.19 -6.81
C ARG A 180 28.65 5.01 -5.56
N LEU A 181 27.90 6.09 -5.30
CA LEU A 181 28.15 7.00 -4.15
C LEU A 181 27.50 6.50 -2.85
N LEU A 182 26.60 5.51 -2.88
CA LEU A 182 25.88 4.99 -1.70
C LEU A 182 26.80 4.25 -0.72
N THR A 183 28.02 3.87 -1.11
CA THR A 183 29.02 3.29 -0.21
C THR A 183 29.53 4.29 0.82
N GLN A 184 29.42 5.59 0.54
CA GLN A 184 29.83 6.66 1.43
C GLN A 184 28.61 7.19 2.19
N TRP A 185 28.59 7.06 3.51
CA TRP A 185 27.47 7.46 4.36
C TRP A 185 27.09 8.94 4.22
N LYS A 186 28.05 9.83 4.01
CA LYS A 186 27.80 11.27 3.74
C LYS A 186 26.95 11.48 2.49
N HIS A 187 27.27 10.80 1.41
CA HIS A 187 26.50 10.90 0.16
C HIS A 187 25.14 10.21 0.27
N MET A 188 25.00 9.18 1.07
CA MET A 188 23.72 8.52 1.30
C MET A 188 22.75 9.43 2.08
N LEU A 189 23.24 10.14 3.10
CA LEU A 189 22.41 10.97 3.98
C LEU A 189 22.11 12.36 3.38
N VAL A 190 23.11 13.02 2.76
CA VAL A 190 22.95 14.38 2.20
C VAL A 190 22.63 14.31 0.70
N PRO A 191 21.55 14.95 0.21
CA PRO A 191 20.61 15.84 0.90
C PRO A 191 19.31 15.15 1.40
N LEU A 192 19.17 13.82 1.36
CA LEU A 192 17.94 13.12 1.70
C LEU A 192 17.45 13.48 3.10
N VAL A 193 18.34 13.36 4.09
CA VAL A 193 18.00 13.62 5.50
C VAL A 193 17.68 15.09 5.75
N PRO A 194 18.49 16.08 5.31
CA PRO A 194 18.15 17.51 5.45
C PRO A 194 16.77 17.87 4.89
N VAL A 195 16.42 17.40 3.70
CA VAL A 195 15.11 17.69 3.09
C VAL A 195 13.98 16.99 3.87
N ALA A 196 14.18 15.76 4.30
CA ALA A 196 13.21 15.07 5.15
C ALA A 196 13.00 15.81 6.49
N PHE A 197 14.06 16.31 7.13
CA PHE A 197 13.96 17.12 8.34
C PHE A 197 13.28 18.47 8.11
N MET A 198 13.49 19.11 6.97
CA MET A 198 12.77 20.31 6.58
C MET A 198 11.24 20.02 6.48
N LEU A 199 10.86 18.94 5.79
CA LEU A 199 9.45 18.52 5.70
C LEU A 199 8.87 18.18 7.08
N LEU A 200 9.61 17.44 7.91
CA LEU A 200 9.22 17.11 9.28
C LEU A 200 9.03 18.38 10.12
N GLY A 201 9.94 19.34 10.03
CA GLY A 201 9.81 20.63 10.72
C GLY A 201 8.54 21.37 10.33
N LEU A 202 8.21 21.47 9.04
CA LEU A 202 6.99 22.09 8.56
C LEU A 202 5.72 21.36 9.04
N ILE A 203 5.73 20.02 9.08
CA ILE A 203 4.62 19.21 9.62
C ILE A 203 4.46 19.46 11.13
N MET A 204 5.57 19.49 11.87
CA MET A 204 5.55 19.70 13.32
C MET A 204 5.13 21.11 13.71
N LEU A 205 5.41 22.13 12.89
CA LEU A 205 4.88 23.49 13.07
C LEU A 205 3.36 23.51 12.96
N GLY A 206 2.77 22.66 12.10
CA GLY A 206 1.31 22.48 12.02
C GLY A 206 0.73 21.59 13.11
N GLY A 207 1.53 20.98 13.99
CA GLY A 207 1.08 20.11 15.08
C GLY A 207 0.74 18.66 14.70
N ASP A 208 0.99 18.25 13.46
CA ASP A 208 0.63 16.93 12.92
C ASP A 208 1.71 15.86 13.20
N MET A 209 1.66 15.33 14.42
CA MET A 209 2.59 14.31 14.86
C MET A 209 2.40 12.97 14.12
N GLY A 210 1.16 12.64 13.77
CA GLY A 210 0.83 11.39 13.09
C GLY A 210 1.49 11.31 11.72
N THR A 211 1.33 12.35 10.90
CA THR A 211 2.00 12.41 9.58
C THR A 211 3.51 12.47 9.71
N ALA A 212 4.06 13.13 10.77
CA ALA A 212 5.50 13.17 11.02
C ALA A 212 6.08 11.75 11.26
N ILE A 213 5.39 10.91 12.04
CA ILE A 213 5.80 9.52 12.27
C ILE A 213 5.82 8.73 10.95
N ILE A 214 4.81 8.89 10.10
CA ILE A 214 4.76 8.22 8.80
C ILE A 214 5.89 8.70 7.88
N LEU A 215 6.16 10.01 7.84
CA LEU A 215 7.26 10.55 7.04
C LEU A 215 8.62 10.02 7.49
N THR A 216 8.80 9.88 8.81
CA THR A 216 10.00 9.27 9.41
C THR A 216 10.12 7.79 9.01
N ALA A 217 9.02 7.04 9.03
CA ALA A 217 9.02 5.66 8.56
C ALA A 217 9.41 5.55 7.08
N ILE A 218 8.90 6.45 6.22
CA ILE A 218 9.28 6.52 4.79
C ILE A 218 10.79 6.77 4.66
N LEU A 219 11.34 7.75 5.38
CA LEU A 219 12.77 8.05 5.37
C LEU A 219 13.59 6.82 5.75
N PHE A 220 13.19 6.11 6.81
CA PHE A 220 13.86 4.88 7.25
C PHE A 220 13.75 3.78 6.20
N GLY A 221 12.59 3.58 5.59
CA GLY A 221 12.41 2.63 4.51
C GLY A 221 13.33 2.90 3.32
N LEU A 222 13.45 4.16 2.90
CA LEU A 222 14.35 4.57 1.81
C LEU A 222 15.82 4.34 2.18
N LEU A 223 16.25 4.69 3.39
CA LEU A 223 17.61 4.47 3.88
C LEU A 223 17.93 2.97 4.00
N TRP A 224 16.97 2.16 4.47
CA TRP A 224 17.11 0.71 4.55
C TRP A 224 17.34 0.10 3.17
N LEU A 225 16.53 0.48 2.19
CA LEU A 225 16.66 0.02 0.81
C LEU A 225 17.96 0.51 0.16
N ALA A 226 18.50 1.65 0.59
CA ALA A 226 19.78 2.16 0.15
C ALA A 226 20.98 1.43 0.78
N GLY A 227 20.74 0.50 1.70
CA GLY A 227 21.78 -0.26 2.38
C GLY A 227 22.42 0.47 3.56
N ALA A 228 21.71 1.39 4.21
CA ALA A 228 22.20 2.07 5.40
C ALA A 228 22.54 1.05 6.52
N PRO A 229 23.67 1.23 7.22
CA PRO A 229 24.07 0.32 8.27
C PRO A 229 23.09 0.37 9.46
N THR A 230 22.80 -0.77 10.06
CA THR A 230 21.86 -0.90 11.20
C THR A 230 22.20 0.02 12.37
N ARG A 231 23.49 0.33 12.57
CA ARG A 231 23.95 1.28 13.60
C ARG A 231 23.38 2.69 13.43
N LEU A 232 23.17 3.13 12.19
CA LEU A 232 22.53 4.41 11.88
C LEU A 232 21.08 4.43 12.35
N PHE A 233 20.33 3.35 12.09
CA PHE A 233 18.95 3.22 12.57
C PHE A 233 18.88 3.20 14.09
N ALA A 234 19.77 2.45 14.75
CA ALA A 234 19.83 2.42 16.19
C ALA A 234 20.12 3.82 16.77
N GLY A 235 21.08 4.55 16.19
CA GLY A 235 21.41 5.92 16.63
C GLY A 235 20.25 6.89 16.45
N VAL A 236 19.63 6.90 15.27
CA VAL A 236 18.48 7.80 14.99
C VAL A 236 17.28 7.42 15.83
N LEU A 237 17.01 6.13 16.01
CA LEU A 237 15.90 5.65 16.86
C LEU A 237 16.13 6.04 18.33
N SER A 238 17.37 5.95 18.83
CA SER A 238 17.72 6.38 20.19
C SER A 238 17.52 7.89 20.38
N ILE A 239 17.95 8.70 19.41
CA ILE A 239 17.73 10.16 19.41
C ILE A 239 16.24 10.47 19.32
N ALA A 240 15.50 9.82 18.43
CA ALA A 240 14.07 10.00 18.29
C ALA A 240 13.30 9.61 19.55
N ALA A 241 13.70 8.51 20.21
CA ALA A 241 13.13 8.09 21.48
C ALA A 241 13.42 9.11 22.60
N LEU A 242 14.65 9.62 22.69
CA LEU A 242 15.02 10.65 23.66
C LEU A 242 14.23 11.95 23.45
N LEU A 243 14.16 12.44 22.20
CA LEU A 243 13.37 13.61 21.85
C LEU A 243 11.88 13.38 22.09
N GLY A 244 11.38 12.19 21.76
CA GLY A 244 10.01 11.77 22.03
C GLY A 244 9.70 11.85 23.54
N VAL A 245 10.54 11.31 24.39
CA VAL A 245 10.39 11.39 25.86
C VAL A 245 10.39 12.85 26.35
N ILE A 246 11.29 13.69 25.82
CA ILE A 246 11.31 15.12 26.16
C ILE A 246 10.02 15.81 25.73
N LEU A 247 9.59 15.63 24.47
CA LEU A 247 8.39 16.23 23.91
C LEU A 247 7.12 15.75 24.61
N ILE A 248 7.08 14.52 25.08
CA ILE A 248 5.96 13.97 25.85
C ILE A 248 5.92 14.60 27.22
N LYS A 249 7.05 14.68 27.95
CA LYS A 249 7.13 15.28 29.27
C LYS A 249 6.80 16.77 29.28
N THR A 250 7.05 17.48 28.18
CA THR A 250 6.77 18.92 28.05
C THR A 250 5.32 19.25 27.64
N SER A 251 4.51 18.24 27.26
CA SER A 251 3.12 18.46 26.83
C SER A 251 2.16 17.58 27.63
N PRO A 252 1.28 18.19 28.46
CA PRO A 252 0.28 17.44 29.24
C PRO A 252 -0.62 16.54 28.38
N ASN A 253 -1.08 17.05 27.22
CA ASN A 253 -1.94 16.28 26.30
C ASN A 253 -1.24 15.03 25.72
N ARG A 254 0.08 15.05 25.55
CA ARG A 254 0.84 13.91 25.05
C ARG A 254 1.10 12.87 26.12
N MET A 255 1.38 13.35 27.36
CA MET A 255 1.48 12.48 28.53
C MET A 255 0.19 11.70 28.76
N ALA A 256 -0.94 12.37 28.70
CA ALA A 256 -2.23 11.75 28.90
C ALA A 256 -2.55 10.70 27.84
N ARG A 257 -2.23 10.91 26.56
CA ARG A 257 -2.40 9.89 25.50
C ARG A 257 -1.57 8.63 25.74
N LEU A 258 -0.41 8.73 26.37
CA LEU A 258 0.39 7.57 26.76
C LEU A 258 -0.19 6.84 27.96
N ALA A 259 -0.73 7.58 28.92
CA ALA A 259 -1.41 7.01 30.09
C ALA A 259 -2.65 6.17 29.71
N CYS A 260 -3.19 6.40 28.51
CA CYS A 260 -4.36 5.66 28.01
C CYS A 260 -4.03 4.22 27.54
N ILE A 261 -2.75 3.87 27.40
CA ILE A 261 -2.37 2.51 27.07
C ILE A 261 -2.70 1.60 28.26
N GLY A 262 -3.69 0.71 28.08
CA GLY A 262 -4.16 -0.18 29.14
C GLY A 262 -5.16 0.42 30.13
N ALA A 263 -5.68 1.62 29.88
CA ALA A 263 -6.78 2.19 30.67
C ALA A 263 -8.05 1.34 30.48
N THR A 264 -8.77 1.08 31.57
CA THR A 264 -9.92 0.16 31.54
C THR A 264 -11.27 0.84 31.85
N ASP A 265 -11.25 1.99 32.50
CA ASP A 265 -12.50 2.67 32.93
C ASP A 265 -12.33 4.20 32.92
N PRO A 266 -12.46 4.86 31.75
CA PRO A 266 -12.41 6.29 31.67
C PRO A 266 -13.77 6.88 32.04
N GLY A 267 -13.77 7.94 32.86
CA GLY A 267 -14.95 8.76 33.06
C GLY A 267 -15.33 9.56 31.81
N PRO A 268 -16.59 10.05 31.71
CA PRO A 268 -17.02 10.90 30.61
C PRO A 268 -16.12 12.15 30.47
N GLY A 269 -15.57 12.39 29.28
CA GLY A 269 -14.66 13.51 29.02
C GLY A 269 -13.19 13.23 29.37
N ASP A 270 -12.84 12.05 29.84
CA ASP A 270 -11.46 11.60 30.02
C ASP A 270 -10.74 11.53 28.67
N GLN A 271 -9.45 11.85 28.66
CA GLN A 271 -8.63 11.77 27.46
C GLN A 271 -8.47 10.33 26.92
N CYS A 272 -8.70 9.32 27.77
CA CYS A 272 -8.66 7.90 27.41
C CYS A 272 -9.98 7.37 26.86
N TRP A 273 -11.05 8.16 26.90
CA TRP A 273 -12.38 7.78 26.41
C TRP A 273 -12.33 7.15 25.01
N GLN A 274 -11.65 7.83 24.08
CA GLN A 274 -11.55 7.37 22.70
C GLN A 274 -10.81 6.02 22.57
N ALA A 275 -9.75 5.80 23.35
CA ALA A 275 -8.98 4.55 23.31
C ALA A 275 -9.81 3.37 23.80
N VAL A 276 -10.50 3.55 24.94
CA VAL A 276 -11.27 2.50 25.59
C VAL A 276 -12.52 2.14 24.79
N HIS A 277 -13.26 3.14 24.29
CA HIS A 277 -14.43 2.91 23.44
C HIS A 277 -14.07 2.26 22.10
N GLY A 278 -12.86 2.54 21.56
CA GLY A 278 -12.34 1.80 20.41
C GLY A 278 -12.15 0.31 20.68
N ILE A 279 -11.66 -0.04 21.88
CA ILE A 279 -11.52 -1.44 22.32
C ILE A 279 -12.90 -2.07 22.59
N TYR A 280 -13.85 -1.35 23.19
CA TYR A 280 -15.22 -1.82 23.40
C TYR A 280 -15.91 -2.13 22.08
N ALA A 281 -15.79 -1.28 21.08
CA ALA A 281 -16.29 -1.54 19.73
C ALA A 281 -15.75 -2.87 19.16
N LEU A 282 -14.44 -3.10 19.26
CA LEU A 282 -13.84 -4.35 18.81
C LEU A 282 -14.34 -5.56 19.59
N ALA A 283 -14.50 -5.43 20.91
CA ALA A 283 -14.91 -6.53 21.79
C ALA A 283 -16.39 -6.91 21.60
N SER A 284 -17.28 -5.92 21.37
CA SER A 284 -18.71 -6.12 21.20
C SER A 284 -19.07 -6.84 19.89
N GLY A 285 -18.21 -6.73 18.84
CA GLY A 285 -18.50 -7.34 17.54
C GLY A 285 -18.39 -8.85 17.48
N GLY A 286 -17.73 -9.52 18.43
CA GLY A 286 -17.55 -10.96 18.42
C GLY A 286 -16.92 -11.49 17.12
N PHE A 287 -17.36 -12.68 16.66
CA PHE A 287 -16.77 -13.29 15.48
C PHE A 287 -17.37 -12.76 14.16
N PHE A 288 -18.68 -12.57 14.09
CA PHE A 288 -19.39 -12.18 12.86
C PHE A 288 -19.89 -10.73 12.83
N GLY A 289 -19.72 -9.99 13.92
CA GLY A 289 -20.21 -8.62 14.05
C GLY A 289 -21.69 -8.51 14.45
N SER A 290 -22.10 -7.31 14.82
CA SER A 290 -23.49 -6.95 15.12
C SER A 290 -24.34 -6.71 13.88
N GLY A 291 -23.72 -6.63 12.70
CA GLY A 291 -24.33 -6.28 11.42
C GLY A 291 -24.00 -4.86 10.96
N LEU A 292 -24.04 -4.66 9.65
CA LEU A 292 -23.79 -3.34 9.03
C LEU A 292 -24.83 -2.32 9.54
N GLY A 293 -24.36 -1.18 10.02
CA GLY A 293 -25.22 -0.13 10.55
C GLY A 293 -25.61 -0.29 12.01
N ALA A 294 -25.29 -1.43 12.66
CA ALA A 294 -25.74 -1.74 14.02
C ALA A 294 -24.73 -1.36 15.13
N SER A 295 -23.62 -0.71 14.81
CA SER A 295 -22.66 -0.22 15.81
C SER A 295 -23.35 0.71 16.82
N VAL A 296 -23.09 0.50 18.11
CA VAL A 296 -23.54 1.32 19.23
C VAL A 296 -22.55 2.46 19.48
N GLU A 297 -21.26 2.20 19.34
CA GLU A 297 -20.19 3.16 19.64
C GLU A 297 -20.22 4.40 18.72
N LYS A 298 -20.76 4.29 17.50
CA LYS A 298 -20.92 5.43 16.58
C LYS A 298 -21.99 6.46 16.99
N TRP A 299 -22.83 6.14 18.01
CA TRP A 299 -23.89 7.06 18.50
C TRP A 299 -23.37 8.16 19.42
N GLY A 300 -22.10 8.49 19.33
CA GLY A 300 -21.46 9.59 20.08
C GLY A 300 -20.55 9.13 21.21
N GLN A 301 -20.41 7.82 21.40
CA GLN A 301 -19.49 7.27 22.40
C GLN A 301 -18.05 7.29 21.89
N LEU A 302 -17.83 7.02 20.59
CA LEU A 302 -16.51 7.02 19.98
C LEU A 302 -16.30 8.30 19.14
N PRO A 303 -15.36 9.20 19.53
CA PRO A 303 -14.97 10.33 18.69
C PRO A 303 -14.31 9.87 17.37
N GLU A 304 -14.54 10.60 16.29
CA GLU A 304 -13.94 10.36 14.96
C GLU A 304 -14.13 8.91 14.46
N PRO A 305 -15.34 8.33 14.52
CA PRO A 305 -15.57 6.91 14.20
C PRO A 305 -15.36 6.58 12.74
N HIS A 306 -15.46 7.56 11.83
CA HIS A 306 -15.32 7.38 10.38
C HIS A 306 -13.92 7.74 9.84
N THR A 307 -13.05 8.31 10.67
CA THR A 307 -11.67 8.69 10.33
C THR A 307 -10.67 7.71 10.92
N ASP A 308 -10.18 7.98 12.13
CA ASP A 308 -9.08 7.26 12.76
C ASP A 308 -9.50 5.94 13.40
N PHE A 309 -10.76 5.83 13.82
CA PHE A 309 -11.32 4.66 14.50
C PHE A 309 -12.27 3.81 13.64
N ILE A 310 -12.26 4.02 12.33
CA ILE A 310 -13.12 3.25 11.41
C ILE A 310 -12.86 1.73 11.50
N PHE A 311 -11.63 1.32 11.85
CA PHE A 311 -11.28 -0.08 12.06
C PHE A 311 -11.99 -0.67 13.30
N ALA A 312 -12.21 0.14 14.36
CA ALA A 312 -12.99 -0.25 15.52
C ALA A 312 -14.46 -0.50 15.15
N ILE A 313 -15.08 0.44 14.40
CA ILE A 313 -16.45 0.28 13.89
C ILE A 313 -16.56 -0.93 12.95
N THR A 314 -15.53 -1.18 12.13
CA THR A 314 -15.47 -2.40 11.29
C THR A 314 -15.47 -3.66 12.15
N GLY A 315 -14.76 -3.65 13.28
CA GLY A 315 -14.76 -4.77 14.23
C GLY A 315 -16.11 -4.96 14.90
N GLU A 316 -16.81 -3.90 15.28
CA GLU A 316 -18.13 -3.97 15.87
C GLU A 316 -19.20 -4.48 14.87
N GLU A 317 -19.21 -3.95 13.65
CA GLU A 317 -20.23 -4.26 12.63
C GLU A 317 -19.97 -5.58 11.89
N LEU A 318 -18.71 -5.90 11.55
CA LEU A 318 -18.32 -7.08 10.76
C LEU A 318 -17.59 -8.15 11.58
N GLY A 319 -17.30 -7.88 12.83
CA GLY A 319 -16.63 -8.81 13.74
C GLY A 319 -15.17 -9.08 13.40
N LEU A 320 -14.66 -10.14 14.03
CA LEU A 320 -13.30 -10.62 13.80
C LEU A 320 -13.08 -11.03 12.33
N ALA A 321 -14.07 -11.61 11.67
CA ALA A 321 -13.99 -12.00 10.26
C ALA A 321 -13.78 -10.77 9.35
N GLY A 322 -14.46 -9.66 9.62
CA GLY A 322 -14.28 -8.39 8.88
C GLY A 322 -12.91 -7.79 9.11
N THR A 323 -12.47 -7.67 10.37
CA THR A 323 -11.15 -7.09 10.69
C THR A 323 -10.01 -7.91 10.14
N LEU A 324 -10.05 -9.24 10.25
CA LEU A 324 -9.03 -10.13 9.66
C LEU A 324 -9.01 -10.03 8.13
N SER A 325 -10.17 -9.87 7.49
CA SER A 325 -10.23 -9.65 6.04
C SER A 325 -9.53 -8.35 5.62
N VAL A 326 -9.75 -7.26 6.35
CA VAL A 326 -9.06 -5.97 6.11
C VAL A 326 -7.56 -6.12 6.32
N LEU A 327 -7.13 -6.75 7.42
CA LEU A 327 -5.71 -7.00 7.68
C LEU A 327 -5.07 -7.87 6.61
N ALA A 328 -5.75 -8.91 6.14
CA ALA A 328 -5.27 -9.77 5.06
C ALA A 328 -5.10 -9.00 3.74
N LEU A 329 -6.00 -8.07 3.43
CA LEU A 329 -5.89 -7.21 2.26
C LEU A 329 -4.68 -6.26 2.35
N PHE A 330 -4.43 -5.65 3.52
CA PHE A 330 -3.23 -4.83 3.73
C PHE A 330 -1.95 -5.67 3.69
N ALA A 331 -1.95 -6.86 4.26
CA ALA A 331 -0.82 -7.79 4.18
C ALA A 331 -0.53 -8.20 2.73
N ALA A 332 -1.57 -8.48 1.93
CA ALA A 332 -1.45 -8.80 0.52
C ALA A 332 -0.87 -7.61 -0.29
N LEU A 333 -1.34 -6.39 0.00
CA LEU A 333 -0.84 -5.16 -0.61
C LEU A 333 0.63 -4.91 -0.27
N GLY A 334 0.99 -5.01 1.02
CA GLY A 334 2.37 -4.87 1.51
C GLY A 334 3.31 -5.91 0.89
N TYR A 335 2.89 -7.19 0.89
CA TYR A 335 3.65 -8.26 0.25
C TYR A 335 3.89 -7.99 -1.24
N ALA A 336 2.84 -7.59 -1.96
CA ALA A 336 2.95 -7.31 -3.39
C ALA A 336 3.89 -6.13 -3.66
N GLY A 337 3.86 -5.07 -2.83
CA GLY A 337 4.77 -3.94 -2.93
C GLY A 337 6.23 -4.31 -2.65
N ILE A 338 6.49 -5.10 -1.61
CA ILE A 338 7.84 -5.64 -1.32
C ILE A 338 8.35 -6.46 -2.51
N ARG A 339 7.48 -7.28 -3.10
CA ARG A 339 7.83 -8.10 -4.26
C ARG A 339 8.20 -7.23 -5.48
N VAL A 340 7.47 -6.15 -5.74
CA VAL A 340 7.80 -5.19 -6.81
C VAL A 340 9.16 -4.57 -6.55
N ALA A 341 9.41 -4.06 -5.34
CA ALA A 341 10.69 -3.47 -4.97
C ALA A 341 11.87 -4.46 -5.09
N GLY A 342 11.65 -5.74 -4.77
CA GLY A 342 12.70 -6.78 -4.79
C GLY A 342 13.00 -7.38 -6.16
N ARG A 343 12.08 -7.28 -7.14
CA ARG A 343 12.23 -7.93 -8.45
C ARG A 343 12.60 -6.99 -9.59
N THR A 344 12.56 -5.69 -9.36
CA THR A 344 12.93 -4.70 -10.38
C THR A 344 14.43 -4.51 -10.49
N GLU A 345 14.91 -4.29 -11.73
CA GLU A 345 16.29 -3.93 -12.01
C GLU A 345 16.53 -2.42 -11.97
N ASP A 346 15.48 -1.61 -12.17
CA ASP A 346 15.56 -0.15 -12.14
C ASP A 346 15.65 0.35 -10.69
N PRO A 347 16.74 1.05 -10.31
CA PRO A 347 16.94 1.56 -8.96
C PRO A 347 15.83 2.54 -8.52
N PHE A 348 15.36 3.41 -9.41
CA PHE A 348 14.28 4.35 -9.09
C PHE A 348 12.98 3.59 -8.74
N VAL A 349 12.62 2.60 -9.55
CA VAL A 349 11.44 1.76 -9.31
C VAL A 349 11.56 1.01 -7.98
N ARG A 350 12.76 0.48 -7.66
CA ARG A 350 13.04 -0.20 -6.40
C ARG A 350 12.78 0.71 -5.20
N TYR A 351 13.40 1.89 -5.18
CA TYR A 351 13.27 2.82 -4.06
C TYR A 351 11.86 3.40 -3.96
N ALA A 352 11.24 3.75 -5.08
CA ALA A 352 9.89 4.30 -5.09
C ALA A 352 8.85 3.26 -4.65
N ALA A 353 8.91 2.03 -5.16
CA ALA A 353 8.01 0.95 -4.75
C ALA A 353 8.18 0.61 -3.27
N GLY A 354 9.42 0.51 -2.79
CA GLY A 354 9.68 0.26 -1.38
C GLY A 354 9.23 1.41 -0.49
N GLY A 355 9.45 2.66 -0.90
CA GLY A 355 8.99 3.85 -0.17
C GLY A 355 7.46 3.92 -0.05
N VAL A 356 6.72 3.69 -1.15
CA VAL A 356 5.25 3.62 -1.13
C VAL A 356 4.77 2.48 -0.24
N THR A 357 5.40 1.30 -0.35
CA THR A 357 5.03 0.13 0.47
C THR A 357 5.26 0.40 1.95
N THR A 358 6.40 0.99 2.30
CA THR A 358 6.70 1.40 3.69
C THR A 358 5.66 2.40 4.20
N TRP A 359 5.33 3.43 3.40
CA TRP A 359 4.30 4.39 3.75
C TRP A 359 2.97 3.72 4.10
N ILE A 360 2.40 2.95 3.16
CA ILE A 360 1.06 2.36 3.32
C ILE A 360 1.05 1.34 4.47
N THR A 361 2.10 0.51 4.58
CA THR A 361 2.17 -0.51 5.63
C THR A 361 2.37 0.12 7.00
N ALA A 362 3.28 1.08 7.14
CA ALA A 362 3.52 1.77 8.41
C ALA A 362 2.26 2.52 8.87
N GLN A 363 1.58 3.21 7.96
CA GLN A 363 0.36 3.94 8.26
C GLN A 363 -0.77 2.99 8.71
N ALA A 364 -0.95 1.85 8.05
CA ALA A 364 -1.92 0.83 8.45
C ALA A 364 -1.57 0.22 9.81
N VAL A 365 -0.31 -0.13 10.05
CA VAL A 365 0.15 -0.71 11.33
C VAL A 365 -0.05 0.27 12.48
N ILE A 366 0.27 1.55 12.29
CA ILE A 366 0.11 2.59 13.32
C ILE A 366 -1.37 2.82 13.63
N ASN A 367 -2.23 2.93 12.62
CA ASN A 367 -3.68 3.11 12.84
C ASN A 367 -4.27 1.90 13.57
N VAL A 368 -4.06 0.69 13.05
CA VAL A 368 -4.59 -0.54 13.67
C VAL A 368 -4.00 -0.74 15.06
N GLY A 369 -2.70 -0.50 15.26
CA GLY A 369 -2.06 -0.58 16.56
C GLY A 369 -2.61 0.40 17.58
N ALA A 370 -2.99 1.61 17.15
CA ALA A 370 -3.66 2.59 18.02
C ALA A 370 -5.07 2.15 18.39
N VAL A 371 -5.84 1.63 17.44
CA VAL A 371 -7.21 1.11 17.70
C VAL A 371 -7.20 -0.10 18.62
N LEU A 372 -6.17 -0.96 18.53
CA LEU A 372 -5.97 -2.10 19.42
C LEU A 372 -5.41 -1.72 20.81
N GLY A 373 -5.14 -0.43 21.06
CA GLY A 373 -4.52 0.02 22.31
C GLY A 373 -3.05 -0.38 22.49
N LEU A 374 -2.38 -0.86 21.43
CA LEU A 374 -0.96 -1.26 21.45
C LEU A 374 -0.03 -0.07 21.22
N LEU A 375 -0.52 0.98 20.57
CA LEU A 375 0.19 2.20 20.25
C LEU A 375 -0.64 3.41 20.70
N PRO A 376 0.00 4.55 21.02
CA PRO A 376 -0.73 5.77 21.33
C PRO A 376 -1.51 6.26 20.10
N ILE A 377 -2.67 6.89 20.33
CA ILE A 377 -3.50 7.44 19.26
C ILE A 377 -2.72 8.52 18.51
N ALA A 378 -2.46 8.28 17.23
CA ALA A 378 -1.64 9.13 16.38
C ALA A 378 -2.46 10.08 15.49
N GLY A 379 -3.79 9.92 15.40
CA GLY A 379 -4.63 10.71 14.50
C GLY A 379 -4.33 10.49 13.01
N VAL A 380 -4.06 9.24 12.63
CA VAL A 380 -3.68 8.88 11.25
C VAL A 380 -4.76 7.99 10.65
N PRO A 381 -5.37 8.37 9.52
CA PRO A 381 -6.41 7.56 8.89
C PRO A 381 -5.84 6.28 8.29
N LEU A 382 -6.64 5.20 8.27
CA LEU A 382 -6.28 3.94 7.61
C LEU A 382 -6.28 4.14 6.08
N PRO A 383 -5.16 3.87 5.39
CA PRO A 383 -5.01 4.19 3.95
C PRO A 383 -6.10 3.54 3.09
N LEU A 384 -6.67 4.27 2.13
CA LEU A 384 -7.73 3.82 1.21
C LEU A 384 -9.06 3.46 1.89
N PHE A 385 -9.10 3.29 3.20
CA PHE A 385 -10.24 2.77 3.95
C PHE A 385 -10.99 3.87 4.72
N SER A 386 -10.27 4.71 5.46
CA SER A 386 -10.85 5.78 6.28
C SER A 386 -11.37 6.94 5.46
N TYR A 387 -12.28 7.71 6.06
CA TYR A 387 -12.67 9.01 5.54
C TYR A 387 -11.49 9.98 5.58
N GLY A 388 -11.22 10.62 4.43
CA GLY A 388 -10.15 11.59 4.28
C GLY A 388 -9.83 11.85 2.81
N GLY A 389 -10.61 12.72 2.16
CA GLY A 389 -10.44 12.98 0.71
C GLY A 389 -9.04 13.46 0.36
N SER A 390 -8.43 14.31 1.19
CA SER A 390 -7.08 14.82 0.98
C SER A 390 -6.01 13.74 1.06
N ALA A 391 -6.17 12.75 1.95
CA ALA A 391 -5.26 11.63 2.10
C ALA A 391 -5.44 10.57 0.99
N LEU A 392 -6.68 10.41 0.51
CA LEU A 392 -7.03 9.42 -0.48
C LEU A 392 -6.39 9.70 -1.85
N LEU A 393 -6.33 10.96 -2.28
CA LEU A 393 -5.80 11.35 -3.59
C LEU A 393 -4.31 10.95 -3.77
N PRO A 394 -3.37 11.38 -2.90
CA PRO A 394 -1.97 10.98 -3.05
C PRO A 394 -1.76 9.49 -2.81
N THR A 395 -2.57 8.84 -1.95
CA THR A 395 -2.49 7.41 -1.73
C THR A 395 -2.91 6.61 -2.98
N MET A 396 -4.01 7.00 -3.64
CA MET A 396 -4.43 6.35 -4.88
C MET A 396 -3.43 6.58 -6.02
N PHE A 397 -2.83 7.77 -6.12
CA PHE A 397 -1.74 8.00 -7.06
C PHE A 397 -0.55 7.08 -6.76
N ALA A 398 -0.15 6.92 -5.50
CA ALA A 398 0.92 6.02 -5.09
C ALA A 398 0.62 4.54 -5.39
N ILE A 399 -0.63 4.10 -5.25
CA ILE A 399 -1.06 2.77 -5.69
C ILE A 399 -0.95 2.63 -7.21
N GLY A 400 -1.34 3.65 -7.97
CA GLY A 400 -1.16 3.67 -9.43
C GLY A 400 0.30 3.52 -9.84
N LEU A 401 1.24 4.17 -9.12
CA LEU A 401 2.68 3.98 -9.26
C LEU A 401 3.09 2.51 -9.04
N LEU A 402 2.67 1.91 -7.92
CA LEU A 402 2.99 0.51 -7.62
C LEU A 402 2.49 -0.44 -8.71
N ILE A 403 1.29 -0.19 -9.25
CA ILE A 403 0.71 -0.99 -10.34
C ILE A 403 1.52 -0.79 -11.64
N ALA A 404 1.94 0.44 -11.95
CA ALA A 404 2.83 0.71 -13.09
C ALA A 404 4.16 -0.03 -12.93
N PHE A 405 4.76 0.05 -11.76
CA PHE A 405 6.04 -0.59 -11.43
C PHE A 405 5.97 -2.12 -11.42
N ALA A 406 4.83 -2.70 -11.06
CA ALA A 406 4.64 -4.16 -11.16
C ALA A 406 4.75 -4.69 -12.60
N ARG A 407 4.61 -3.84 -13.62
CA ARG A 407 4.82 -4.20 -15.02
C ARG A 407 6.30 -4.12 -15.44
N GLU A 408 7.13 -3.46 -14.65
CA GLU A 408 8.56 -3.31 -14.89
C GLU A 408 9.36 -4.57 -14.49
N ASP A 409 8.76 -5.52 -13.76
CA ASP A 409 9.34 -6.84 -13.49
C ASP A 409 9.72 -7.51 -14.83
N PRO A 410 10.98 -7.98 -15.02
CA PRO A 410 11.42 -8.63 -16.25
C PRO A 410 10.52 -9.77 -16.72
N ALA A 411 10.03 -10.60 -15.78
CA ALA A 411 9.12 -11.69 -16.08
C ALA A 411 7.72 -11.19 -16.51
N ALA A 412 7.24 -10.07 -15.93
CA ALA A 412 5.99 -9.44 -16.32
C ALA A 412 6.08 -8.80 -17.70
N LYS A 413 7.18 -8.12 -18.03
CA LYS A 413 7.46 -7.59 -19.38
C LYS A 413 7.45 -8.69 -20.43
N ALA A 414 8.13 -9.81 -20.18
CA ALA A 414 8.16 -10.95 -21.08
C ALA A 414 6.76 -11.55 -21.30
N ALA A 415 5.98 -11.71 -20.23
CA ALA A 415 4.60 -12.22 -20.31
C ALA A 415 3.66 -11.28 -21.07
N LEU A 416 3.80 -9.98 -20.90
CA LEU A 416 3.01 -8.96 -21.62
C LEU A 416 3.40 -8.92 -23.11
N ALA A 417 4.69 -9.02 -23.43
CA ALA A 417 5.18 -9.07 -24.81
C ALA A 417 4.65 -10.30 -25.58
N MET A 418 4.51 -11.45 -24.90
CA MET A 418 3.93 -12.66 -25.48
C MET A 418 2.41 -12.53 -25.71
N ARG A 419 1.70 -11.69 -24.92
CA ARG A 419 0.25 -11.47 -25.06
C ARG A 419 -0.12 -10.44 -26.12
N GLN A 420 0.81 -9.56 -26.52
CA GLN A 420 0.56 -8.64 -27.62
C GLN A 420 0.46 -9.46 -28.92
N PRO A 421 -0.68 -9.43 -29.65
CA PRO A 421 -0.74 -10.03 -30.97
C PRO A 421 0.36 -9.35 -31.80
N ARG A 422 1.30 -10.15 -32.33
CA ARG A 422 2.27 -9.65 -33.31
C ARG A 422 1.45 -9.13 -34.49
N VAL A 423 1.09 -7.84 -34.47
CA VAL A 423 0.55 -7.17 -35.64
C VAL A 423 1.68 -7.18 -36.66
N ARG A 424 1.61 -8.14 -37.57
CA ARG A 424 2.52 -8.30 -38.72
C ARG A 424 2.25 -7.17 -39.71
N TRP A 425 2.61 -5.93 -39.34
CA TRP A 425 2.56 -4.79 -40.25
C TRP A 425 3.39 -5.02 -41.53
N ASN A 426 4.43 -5.85 -41.45
CA ASN A 426 5.26 -6.21 -42.61
C ASN A 426 4.56 -7.12 -43.62
N THR A 427 3.56 -7.89 -43.25
CA THR A 427 2.80 -8.72 -44.21
C THR A 427 1.74 -7.93 -44.94
N MET A 428 1.16 -6.90 -44.36
CA MET A 428 0.23 -6.01 -45.05
C MET A 428 0.96 -5.13 -46.12
N ARG A 429 2.10 -4.54 -45.75
CA ARG A 429 2.88 -3.77 -46.73
C ARG A 429 3.40 -4.62 -47.90
N ARG A 430 3.76 -5.88 -47.67
CA ARG A 430 4.13 -6.78 -48.79
C ARG A 430 2.95 -7.16 -49.66
N ARG A 431 1.74 -7.36 -49.09
CA ARG A 431 0.52 -7.66 -49.87
C ARG A 431 0.00 -6.47 -50.67
N VAL A 432 0.10 -5.25 -50.14
CA VAL A 432 -0.24 -4.01 -50.85
C VAL A 432 0.76 -3.75 -51.99
N LYS A 433 2.07 -3.96 -51.75
CA LYS A 433 3.08 -3.77 -52.78
C LYS A 433 3.03 -4.84 -53.89
N ALA A 434 2.64 -6.08 -53.59
CA ALA A 434 2.44 -7.14 -54.57
C ALA A 434 1.18 -6.93 -55.43
N ARG A 435 0.14 -6.27 -54.92
CA ARG A 435 -1.05 -5.91 -55.72
C ARG A 435 -0.82 -4.70 -56.64
N SER A 436 0.07 -3.76 -56.24
CA SER A 436 0.39 -2.59 -57.07
C SER A 436 1.42 -2.88 -58.17
N SER A 437 2.14 -4.02 -58.13
CA SER A 437 3.11 -4.43 -59.14
C SER A 437 2.59 -5.48 -60.14
N GLY A 438 1.33 -5.93 -60.02
CA GLY A 438 0.69 -6.90 -60.91
C GLY A 438 -0.26 -6.32 -61.93
N GLU A 439 -0.40 -4.98 -62.03
CA GLU A 439 -1.18 -4.26 -63.03
C GLU A 439 -0.29 -3.37 -63.90
N ARG A 440 0.71 -3.94 -64.54
CA ARG A 440 1.38 -3.33 -65.69
C ARG A 440 1.77 -4.40 -66.70
#